data_037ad2839f17d4a559d54dd99a4142bd
#
_entry.id   037ad2839f17d4a559d54dd99a4142bd
#
_cell.length_a   1.000
_cell.length_b   1.000
_cell.length_c   1.000
_cell.angle_alpha   90.00
_cell.angle_beta   90.00
_cell.angle_gamma   90.00
#
_symmetry.space_group_name_H-M   'P 1'
#
loop_
_entity.id
_entity.type
_entity.pdbx_description
1 polymer ?
#
loop_
_entity_poly.entity_id
_entity_poly.type
_entity_poly.pdbx_seq_one_letter_code
_entity_poly.pdbx_strand_id
1 'polypeptide(L)'
;MWISVLEDEAVLNNLITKYLQKEGYSVRSYLRGEDAVQGLDKPTDLWVIDIMLPDIDGFTVFREVQRKNPNSYVIFISARNQVIDRLAGLELGGDDYISKPFLVRELVIKVQRLLKGGRPKTAEVQVGPYTVHLEKHLVYCGGESISLTVKEYDLLLYLAANRGHVLKRGDILDAVWGYTFYGSDRVVDDTIRRLRKKLPGIEISTLYGLGYCLTGERHESLCD
;
A
#
# COMPACT_ATOMS: atom_id res chain seq x y z
N MET A 1 -6.45 22.72 -3.27
CA MET A 1 -6.71 21.46 -2.59
C MET A 1 -6.21 21.55 -1.16
N TRP A 2 -6.99 21.04 -0.22
CA TRP A 2 -6.67 21.06 1.21
C TRP A 2 -6.17 19.72 1.69
N ILE A 3 -5.04 19.73 2.42
CA ILE A 3 -4.46 18.54 3.03
C ILE A 3 -4.43 18.74 4.55
N SER A 4 -4.89 17.75 5.29
CA SER A 4 -4.76 17.71 6.75
C SER A 4 -3.66 16.72 7.15
N VAL A 5 -2.71 17.17 7.95
CA VAL A 5 -1.58 16.36 8.44
C VAL A 5 -1.75 16.15 9.93
N LEU A 6 -1.82 14.92 10.37
CA LEU A 6 -1.87 14.51 11.78
C LEU A 6 -0.62 13.68 12.09
N GLU A 7 0.29 14.27 12.85
CA GLU A 7 1.59 13.71 13.23
C GLU A 7 2.00 14.38 14.53
N ASP A 8 2.27 13.62 15.58
CA ASP A 8 2.59 14.14 16.91
C ASP A 8 4.02 14.68 17.04
N GLU A 9 4.96 14.16 16.23
CA GLU A 9 6.31 14.69 16.19
C GLU A 9 6.34 16.05 15.47
N ALA A 10 6.41 17.14 16.23
CA ALA A 10 6.31 18.50 15.71
C ALA A 10 7.33 18.83 14.59
N VAL A 11 8.54 18.26 14.67
CA VAL A 11 9.59 18.46 13.64
C VAL A 11 9.17 17.82 12.32
N LEU A 12 8.71 16.57 12.36
CA LEU A 12 8.25 15.83 11.16
C LEU A 12 6.97 16.45 10.61
N ASN A 13 6.01 16.81 11.47
CA ASN A 13 4.77 17.48 11.07
C ASN A 13 5.05 18.79 10.32
N ASN A 14 5.94 19.64 10.87
CA ASN A 14 6.34 20.90 10.23
C ASN A 14 7.07 20.66 8.90
N LEU A 15 7.91 19.63 8.83
CA LEU A 15 8.65 19.28 7.62
C LEU A 15 7.67 18.84 6.51
N ILE A 16 6.75 17.93 6.81
CA ILE A 16 5.70 17.48 5.89
C ILE A 16 4.88 18.68 5.41
N THR A 17 4.42 19.51 6.34
CA THR A 17 3.60 20.70 6.05
C THR A 17 4.31 21.63 5.06
N LYS A 18 5.59 21.96 5.31
CA LYS A 18 6.36 22.85 4.44
C LYS A 18 6.55 22.28 3.02
N TYR A 19 6.84 20.98 2.92
CA TYR A 19 7.01 20.34 1.62
C TYR A 19 5.70 20.34 0.81
N LEU A 20 4.57 20.01 1.44
CA LEU A 20 3.27 20.05 0.79
C LEU A 20 2.84 21.48 0.38
N GLN A 21 3.11 22.47 1.23
CA GLN A 21 2.87 23.89 0.89
C GLN A 21 3.73 24.35 -0.29
N LYS A 22 4.99 23.91 -0.38
CA LYS A 22 5.87 24.20 -1.51
C LYS A 22 5.33 23.63 -2.83
N GLU A 23 4.61 22.53 -2.78
CA GLU A 23 3.92 21.94 -3.95
C GLU A 23 2.57 22.64 -4.28
N GLY A 24 2.23 23.71 -3.57
CA GLY A 24 1.02 24.53 -3.83
C GLY A 24 -0.25 24.04 -3.13
N TYR A 25 -0.15 23.13 -2.17
CA TYR A 25 -1.30 22.68 -1.38
C TYR A 25 -1.55 23.62 -0.19
N SER A 26 -2.84 23.78 0.18
CA SER A 26 -3.22 24.38 1.45
C SER A 26 -3.17 23.31 2.53
N VAL A 27 -2.40 23.53 3.61
CA VAL A 27 -2.17 22.50 4.62
C VAL A 27 -2.68 22.96 5.99
N ARG A 28 -3.39 22.07 6.68
CA ARG A 28 -3.69 22.14 8.12
C ARG A 28 -2.90 21.07 8.83
N SER A 29 -2.29 21.43 9.94
CA SER A 29 -1.50 20.47 10.74
C SER A 29 -2.10 20.31 12.13
N TYR A 30 -2.07 19.09 12.63
CA TYR A 30 -2.54 18.69 13.94
C TYR A 30 -1.44 17.86 14.60
N LEU A 31 -1.17 18.12 15.88
CA LEU A 31 -0.22 17.35 16.68
C LEU A 31 -0.93 16.33 17.59
N ARG A 32 -2.27 16.43 17.69
CA ARG A 32 -3.10 15.55 18.52
C ARG A 32 -4.29 15.06 17.71
N GLY A 33 -4.65 13.82 17.93
CA GLY A 33 -5.80 13.22 17.28
C GLY A 33 -7.13 13.89 17.68
N GLU A 34 -7.28 14.30 18.95
CA GLU A 34 -8.46 15.02 19.44
C GLU A 34 -8.69 16.33 18.67
N ASP A 35 -7.62 17.10 18.41
CA ASP A 35 -7.68 18.35 17.65
C ASP A 35 -8.06 18.09 16.18
N ALA A 36 -7.56 17.00 15.61
CA ALA A 36 -7.89 16.59 14.25
C ALA A 36 -9.37 16.22 14.15
N VAL A 37 -9.92 15.49 15.11
CA VAL A 37 -11.34 15.12 15.17
C VAL A 37 -12.23 16.37 15.27
N GLN A 38 -11.86 17.37 16.08
CA GLN A 38 -12.57 18.66 16.15
C GLN A 38 -12.48 19.43 14.82
N GLY A 39 -11.41 19.24 14.06
CA GLY A 39 -11.19 19.88 12.75
C GLY A 39 -11.91 19.24 11.57
N LEU A 40 -12.63 18.14 11.73
CA LEU A 40 -13.25 17.35 10.65
C LEU A 40 -14.36 18.08 9.87
N ASP A 41 -14.95 19.13 10.43
CA ASP A 41 -15.98 19.93 9.73
C ASP A 41 -15.38 20.80 8.61
N LYS A 42 -14.05 20.93 8.56
CA LYS A 42 -13.36 21.70 7.53
C LYS A 42 -13.12 20.80 6.31
N PRO A 43 -13.43 21.30 5.09
CA PRO A 43 -13.21 20.50 3.89
C PRO A 43 -11.75 20.10 3.75
N THR A 44 -11.51 18.84 3.47
CA THR A 44 -10.17 18.25 3.32
C THR A 44 -10.21 17.25 2.17
N ASP A 45 -9.31 17.40 1.20
CA ASP A 45 -9.22 16.52 0.04
C ASP A 45 -8.39 15.27 0.35
N LEU A 46 -7.37 15.40 1.24
CA LEU A 46 -6.49 14.31 1.63
C LEU A 46 -6.04 14.46 3.08
N TRP A 47 -6.06 13.36 3.81
CA TRP A 47 -5.51 13.23 5.14
C TRP A 47 -4.20 12.44 5.12
N VAL A 48 -3.22 12.92 5.87
CA VAL A 48 -2.01 12.19 6.24
C VAL A 48 -2.12 11.92 7.71
N ILE A 49 -2.19 10.64 8.13
CA ILE A 49 -2.48 10.26 9.51
C ILE A 49 -1.40 9.34 10.04
N ASP A 50 -0.69 9.78 11.10
CA ASP A 50 0.11 8.84 11.88
C ASP A 50 -0.83 7.90 12.68
N ILE A 51 -0.52 6.61 12.62
CA ILE A 51 -1.27 5.60 13.36
C ILE A 51 -0.96 5.69 14.86
N MET A 52 0.30 5.97 15.21
CA MET A 52 0.77 5.94 16.58
C MET A 52 0.77 7.34 17.21
N LEU A 53 -0.37 7.77 17.71
CA LEU A 53 -0.51 9.04 18.41
C LEU A 53 -0.59 8.83 19.94
N PRO A 54 -0.17 9.82 20.74
CA PRO A 54 -0.13 9.68 22.19
C PRO A 54 -1.51 9.78 22.89
N ASP A 55 -2.54 10.32 22.21
CA ASP A 55 -3.88 10.58 22.77
C ASP A 55 -4.91 9.58 22.26
N ILE A 56 -5.12 9.49 20.96
CA ILE A 56 -6.06 8.53 20.35
C ILE A 56 -5.40 7.83 19.16
N ASP A 57 -5.75 6.56 18.95
CA ASP A 57 -5.23 5.78 17.84
C ASP A 57 -5.63 6.41 16.48
N GLY A 58 -4.67 6.53 15.56
CA GLY A 58 -4.89 7.06 14.22
C GLY A 58 -5.97 6.36 13.42
N PHE A 59 -6.20 5.06 13.65
CA PHE A 59 -7.34 4.34 13.05
C PHE A 59 -8.70 4.82 13.59
N THR A 60 -8.75 5.28 14.84
CA THR A 60 -9.96 5.89 15.37
C THR A 60 -10.26 7.23 14.71
N VAL A 61 -9.23 8.06 14.51
CA VAL A 61 -9.36 9.30 13.73
C VAL A 61 -9.81 9.00 12.30
N PHE A 62 -9.23 8.00 11.67
CA PHE A 62 -9.62 7.56 10.32
C PHE A 62 -11.10 7.19 10.22
N ARG A 63 -11.64 6.41 11.17
CA ARG A 63 -13.08 6.07 11.19
C ARG A 63 -13.96 7.32 11.22
N GLU A 64 -13.56 8.33 12.00
CA GLU A 64 -14.28 9.60 12.07
C GLU A 64 -14.15 10.41 10.75
N VAL A 65 -12.96 10.40 10.13
CA VAL A 65 -12.75 10.96 8.78
C VAL A 65 -13.68 10.29 7.77
N GLN A 66 -13.71 8.95 7.73
CA GLN A 66 -14.57 8.21 6.79
C GLN A 66 -16.06 8.50 7.03
N ARG A 67 -16.48 8.65 8.28
CA ARG A 67 -17.87 8.97 8.62
C ARG A 67 -18.28 10.36 8.17
N LYS A 68 -17.42 11.38 8.36
CA LYS A 68 -17.73 12.79 8.05
C LYS A 68 -17.34 13.18 6.62
N ASN A 69 -16.25 12.67 6.11
CA ASN A 69 -15.65 13.02 4.83
C ASN A 69 -15.28 11.77 4.01
N PRO A 70 -16.26 10.95 3.58
CA PRO A 70 -16.01 9.64 2.94
C PRO A 70 -15.27 9.75 1.59
N ASN A 71 -15.23 10.94 1.02
CA ASN A 71 -14.55 11.19 -0.26
C ASN A 71 -13.10 11.68 -0.10
N SER A 72 -12.65 11.97 1.12
CA SER A 72 -11.26 12.34 1.37
C SER A 72 -10.33 11.15 1.19
N TYR A 73 -9.18 11.38 0.57
CA TYR A 73 -8.09 10.39 0.53
C TYR A 73 -7.42 10.28 1.89
N VAL A 74 -6.88 9.10 2.20
CA VAL A 74 -6.12 8.89 3.44
C VAL A 74 -4.83 8.16 3.17
N ILE A 75 -3.70 8.76 3.57
CA ILE A 75 -2.39 8.12 3.61
C ILE A 75 -2.03 7.90 5.08
N PHE A 76 -1.78 6.66 5.45
CA PHE A 76 -1.26 6.35 6.77
C PHE A 76 0.26 6.46 6.83
N ILE A 77 0.76 6.96 7.96
CA ILE A 77 2.18 6.92 8.33
C ILE A 77 2.31 6.06 9.60
N SER A 78 3.32 5.19 9.69
CA SER A 78 3.57 4.43 10.92
C SER A 78 5.02 4.02 11.06
N ALA A 79 5.50 3.99 12.30
CA ALA A 79 6.80 3.42 12.67
C ALA A 79 6.78 1.88 12.75
N ARG A 80 5.60 1.26 12.76
CA ARG A 80 5.47 -0.19 12.83
C ARG A 80 5.63 -0.80 11.46
N ASN A 81 6.73 -1.54 11.27
CA ASN A 81 6.92 -2.47 10.14
C ASN A 81 6.04 -3.73 10.26
N GLN A 82 5.02 -3.73 11.12
CA GLN A 82 4.15 -4.87 11.23
C GLN A 82 3.15 -4.86 10.08
N VAL A 83 3.26 -5.89 9.27
CA VAL A 83 2.35 -6.29 8.20
C VAL A 83 0.87 -6.14 8.61
N ILE A 84 0.57 -6.36 9.90
CA ILE A 84 -0.77 -6.25 10.49
C ILE A 84 -1.30 -4.81 10.45
N ASP A 85 -0.50 -3.80 10.74
CA ASP A 85 -0.97 -2.40 10.76
C ASP A 85 -1.19 -1.86 9.34
N ARG A 86 -0.34 -2.28 8.40
CA ARG A 86 -0.50 -1.94 6.98
C ARG A 86 -1.76 -2.60 6.39
N LEU A 87 -2.03 -3.86 6.76
CA LEU A 87 -3.24 -4.56 6.36
C LEU A 87 -4.47 -3.93 6.99
N ALA A 88 -4.44 -3.67 8.30
CA ALA A 88 -5.55 -3.03 8.99
C ALA A 88 -5.89 -1.65 8.39
N GLY A 89 -4.87 -0.84 8.04
CA GLY A 89 -5.07 0.46 7.41
C GLY A 89 -5.71 0.38 6.02
N LEU A 90 -5.29 -0.59 5.22
CA LEU A 90 -5.79 -0.78 3.87
C LEU A 90 -7.11 -1.58 3.84
N GLU A 91 -7.28 -2.57 4.71
CA GLU A 91 -8.56 -3.28 4.90
C GLU A 91 -9.66 -2.36 5.45
N LEU A 92 -9.28 -1.36 6.25
CA LEU A 92 -10.19 -0.32 6.73
C LEU A 92 -10.53 0.72 5.66
N GLY A 93 -9.83 0.74 4.51
CA GLY A 93 -10.12 1.62 3.38
C GLY A 93 -9.22 2.85 3.25
N GLY A 94 -8.02 2.84 3.81
CA GLY A 94 -6.98 3.84 3.52
C GLY A 94 -6.49 3.73 2.07
N ASP A 95 -6.15 4.86 1.46
CA ASP A 95 -5.75 4.91 0.04
C ASP A 95 -4.26 4.64 -0.18
N ASP A 96 -3.41 4.84 0.83
CA ASP A 96 -1.98 4.50 0.77
C ASP A 96 -1.36 4.43 2.18
N TYR A 97 -0.10 3.97 2.23
CA TYR A 97 0.65 3.78 3.47
C TYR A 97 2.13 4.12 3.28
N ILE A 98 2.76 4.68 4.32
CA ILE A 98 4.20 4.95 4.37
C ILE A 98 4.76 4.48 5.72
N SER A 99 5.83 3.69 5.69
CA SER A 99 6.54 3.27 6.90
C SER A 99 7.64 4.26 7.28
N LYS A 100 7.73 4.62 8.56
CA LYS A 100 8.87 5.37 9.12
C LYS A 100 10.08 4.42 9.29
N PRO A 101 11.32 4.85 8.95
CA PRO A 101 11.68 6.17 8.40
C PRO A 101 11.41 6.27 6.89
N PHE A 102 11.00 7.44 6.41
CA PHE A 102 10.74 7.71 5.00
C PHE A 102 11.32 9.07 4.56
N LEU A 103 11.50 9.25 3.26
CA LEU A 103 11.80 10.55 2.69
C LEU A 103 10.49 11.32 2.47
N VAL A 104 10.41 12.58 2.94
CA VAL A 104 9.18 13.40 2.75
C VAL A 104 8.80 13.54 1.28
N ARG A 105 9.78 13.45 0.36
CA ARG A 105 9.52 13.43 -1.08
C ARG A 105 8.70 12.21 -1.52
N GLU A 106 8.83 11.08 -0.86
CA GLU A 106 8.00 9.89 -1.13
C GLU A 106 6.53 10.19 -0.80
N LEU A 107 6.26 10.80 0.35
CA LEU A 107 4.92 11.24 0.72
C LEU A 107 4.35 12.22 -0.31
N VAL A 108 5.14 13.21 -0.76
CA VAL A 108 4.71 14.18 -1.78
C VAL A 108 4.30 13.47 -3.07
N ILE A 109 5.07 12.49 -3.54
CA ILE A 109 4.74 11.72 -4.75
C ILE A 109 3.41 10.97 -4.58
N LYS A 110 3.17 10.34 -3.43
CA LYS A 110 1.92 9.62 -3.13
C LYS A 110 0.73 10.59 -3.08
N VAL A 111 0.87 11.73 -2.42
CA VAL A 111 -0.14 12.80 -2.39
C VAL A 111 -0.49 13.29 -3.80
N GLN A 112 0.54 13.58 -4.62
CA GLN A 112 0.33 14.02 -5.99
C GLN A 112 -0.40 12.97 -6.84
N ARG A 113 -0.05 11.70 -6.66
CA ARG A 113 -0.70 10.58 -7.36
C ARG A 113 -2.18 10.52 -7.03
N LEU A 114 -2.54 10.57 -5.76
CA LEU A 114 -3.94 10.51 -5.32
C LEU A 114 -4.74 11.74 -5.76
N LEU A 115 -4.21 12.95 -5.59
CA LEU A 115 -4.93 14.17 -5.88
C LEU A 115 -5.02 14.51 -7.38
N LYS A 116 -4.03 14.11 -8.20
CA LYS A 116 -4.04 14.34 -9.66
C LYS A 116 -4.65 13.18 -10.44
N GLY A 117 -4.47 11.95 -9.95
CA GLY A 117 -4.95 10.73 -10.61
C GLY A 117 -6.41 10.37 -10.33
N GLY A 118 -7.00 10.96 -9.29
CA GLY A 118 -8.27 10.50 -8.73
C GLY A 118 -8.11 9.18 -7.98
N ARG A 119 -9.14 8.75 -7.24
CA ARG A 119 -9.25 7.34 -6.86
C ARG A 119 -9.24 6.56 -8.17
N PRO A 120 -8.27 5.65 -8.39
CA PRO A 120 -8.39 4.76 -9.52
C PRO A 120 -9.77 4.09 -9.35
N LYS A 121 -10.71 4.40 -10.26
CA LYS A 121 -11.98 3.66 -10.32
C LYS A 121 -11.58 2.22 -10.49
N THR A 122 -11.67 1.43 -9.42
CA THR A 122 -11.27 0.02 -9.39
C THR A 122 -9.94 -0.20 -10.12
N ALA A 123 -8.80 0.10 -9.47
CA ALA A 123 -7.53 -0.31 -10.03
C ALA A 123 -7.44 -1.84 -9.93
N GLU A 124 -8.01 -2.50 -10.91
CA GLU A 124 -7.94 -3.92 -11.10
C GLU A 124 -6.78 -4.20 -12.06
N VAL A 125 -5.89 -5.07 -11.68
CA VAL A 125 -4.83 -5.58 -12.53
C VAL A 125 -5.17 -7.01 -12.90
N GLN A 126 -5.25 -7.30 -14.19
CA GLN A 126 -5.42 -8.67 -14.67
C GLN A 126 -4.08 -9.39 -14.68
N VAL A 127 -4.00 -10.50 -13.97
CA VAL A 127 -2.82 -11.37 -13.91
C VAL A 127 -3.27 -12.80 -14.26
N GLY A 128 -3.18 -13.16 -15.53
CA GLY A 128 -3.80 -14.37 -16.04
C GLY A 128 -5.32 -14.36 -15.82
N PRO A 129 -5.92 -15.45 -15.30
CA PRO A 129 -7.34 -15.52 -15.02
C PRO A 129 -7.76 -14.76 -13.76
N TYR A 130 -6.81 -14.12 -13.06
CA TYR A 130 -7.05 -13.46 -11.77
C TYR A 130 -7.23 -11.96 -11.93
N THR A 131 -8.25 -11.43 -11.27
CA THR A 131 -8.47 -10.00 -11.08
C THR A 131 -7.91 -9.59 -9.73
N VAL A 132 -6.88 -8.75 -9.72
CA VAL A 132 -6.23 -8.23 -8.51
C VAL A 132 -6.77 -6.84 -8.24
N HIS A 133 -7.54 -6.68 -7.17
CA HIS A 133 -8.02 -5.40 -6.70
C HIS A 133 -6.96 -4.71 -5.85
N LEU A 134 -6.34 -3.65 -6.39
CA LEU A 134 -5.24 -2.97 -5.72
C LEU A 134 -5.66 -2.26 -4.43
N GLU A 135 -6.87 -1.72 -4.38
CA GLU A 135 -7.39 -1.03 -3.20
C GLU A 135 -7.78 -1.99 -2.06
N LYS A 136 -8.41 -3.12 -2.43
CA LYS A 136 -8.90 -4.10 -1.44
C LYS A 136 -7.86 -5.12 -1.04
N HIS A 137 -6.69 -5.15 -1.72
CA HIS A 137 -5.66 -6.20 -1.57
C HIS A 137 -6.23 -7.62 -1.71
N LEU A 138 -7.24 -7.76 -2.55
CA LEU A 138 -7.94 -9.02 -2.81
C LEU A 138 -7.65 -9.51 -4.23
N VAL A 139 -7.61 -10.82 -4.38
CA VAL A 139 -7.46 -11.51 -5.67
C VAL A 139 -8.70 -12.34 -5.89
N TYR A 140 -9.26 -12.26 -7.09
CA TYR A 140 -10.44 -13.03 -7.47
C TYR A 140 -10.16 -13.90 -8.69
N CYS A 141 -10.83 -15.04 -8.77
CA CYS A 141 -10.94 -15.89 -9.96
C CYS A 141 -12.40 -16.29 -10.13
N GLY A 142 -13.00 -16.02 -11.30
CA GLY A 142 -14.41 -16.36 -11.53
C GLY A 142 -15.42 -15.77 -10.53
N GLY A 143 -15.06 -14.68 -9.83
CA GLY A 143 -15.89 -14.06 -8.79
C GLY A 143 -15.62 -14.58 -7.37
N GLU A 144 -14.84 -15.64 -7.20
CA GLU A 144 -14.42 -16.14 -5.87
C GLU A 144 -13.12 -15.48 -5.40
N SER A 145 -13.07 -15.11 -4.11
CA SER A 145 -11.88 -14.49 -3.53
C SER A 145 -10.83 -15.53 -3.16
N ILE A 146 -9.58 -15.24 -3.50
CA ILE A 146 -8.42 -16.07 -3.15
C ILE A 146 -7.62 -15.36 -2.04
N SER A 147 -7.50 -16.00 -0.89
CA SER A 147 -6.76 -15.46 0.25
C SER A 147 -5.25 -15.59 0.02
N LEU A 148 -4.58 -14.45 -0.16
CA LEU A 148 -3.13 -14.34 -0.17
C LEU A 148 -2.66 -13.68 1.13
N THR A 149 -1.49 -14.10 1.60
CA THR A 149 -0.79 -13.32 2.63
C THR A 149 -0.23 -12.05 1.98
N VAL A 150 0.10 -11.04 2.80
CA VAL A 150 0.66 -9.77 2.31
C VAL A 150 1.86 -9.98 1.41
N LYS A 151 2.79 -10.85 1.85
CA LYS A 151 4.02 -11.10 1.07
C LYS A 151 3.75 -11.86 -0.24
N GLU A 152 2.75 -12.72 -0.26
CA GLU A 152 2.28 -13.36 -1.48
C GLU A 152 1.63 -12.34 -2.43
N TYR A 153 0.84 -11.41 -1.88
CA TYR A 153 0.21 -10.35 -2.64
C TYR A 153 1.23 -9.34 -3.19
N ASP A 154 2.14 -8.83 -2.34
CA ASP A 154 3.21 -7.91 -2.74
C ASP A 154 4.11 -8.55 -3.83
N LEU A 155 4.43 -9.85 -3.67
CA LEU A 155 5.19 -10.60 -4.66
C LEU A 155 4.44 -10.75 -5.99
N LEU A 156 3.13 -11.04 -5.95
CA LEU A 156 2.29 -11.11 -7.15
C LEU A 156 2.31 -9.79 -7.91
N LEU A 157 2.13 -8.67 -7.22
CA LEU A 157 2.17 -7.33 -7.83
C LEU A 157 3.54 -6.99 -8.40
N TYR A 158 4.61 -7.31 -7.68
CA TYR A 158 5.98 -7.05 -8.15
C TYR A 158 6.30 -7.85 -9.41
N LEU A 159 5.90 -9.13 -9.45
CA LEU A 159 6.02 -9.97 -10.65
C LEU A 159 5.18 -9.44 -11.81
N ALA A 160 3.94 -9.02 -11.55
CA ALA A 160 3.02 -8.50 -12.56
C ALA A 160 3.52 -7.19 -13.18
N ALA A 161 4.07 -6.29 -12.35
CA ALA A 161 4.66 -5.02 -12.81
C ALA A 161 5.91 -5.22 -13.66
N ASN A 162 6.61 -6.35 -13.49
CA ASN A 162 7.83 -6.70 -14.22
C ASN A 162 7.62 -7.93 -15.14
N ARG A 163 6.41 -8.09 -15.66
CA ARG A 163 6.07 -9.24 -16.52
C ARG A 163 7.01 -9.36 -17.72
N GLY A 164 7.49 -10.55 -18.00
CA GLY A 164 8.42 -10.85 -19.08
C GLY A 164 9.89 -10.58 -18.74
N HIS A 165 10.18 -9.98 -17.57
CA HIS A 165 11.55 -9.72 -17.12
C HIS A 165 12.00 -10.74 -16.09
N VAL A 166 13.28 -11.11 -16.15
CA VAL A 166 13.91 -11.98 -15.16
C VAL A 166 14.28 -11.16 -13.93
N LEU A 167 13.72 -11.49 -12.80
CA LEU A 167 13.97 -10.83 -11.51
C LEU A 167 14.90 -11.71 -10.66
N LYS A 168 16.02 -11.14 -10.23
CA LYS A 168 16.94 -11.84 -9.32
C LYS A 168 16.31 -12.00 -7.93
N ARG A 169 16.69 -13.05 -7.20
CA ARG A 169 16.19 -13.30 -5.84
C ARG A 169 16.43 -12.13 -4.89
N GLY A 170 17.62 -11.51 -4.98
CA GLY A 170 17.96 -10.33 -4.19
C GLY A 170 17.05 -9.15 -4.49
N ASP A 171 16.81 -8.85 -5.77
CA ASP A 171 15.93 -7.74 -6.19
C ASP A 171 14.48 -7.96 -5.71
N ILE A 172 13.99 -9.20 -5.77
CA ILE A 172 12.67 -9.58 -5.23
C ILE A 172 12.64 -9.44 -3.70
N LEU A 173 13.70 -9.88 -3.02
CA LEU A 173 13.82 -9.78 -1.56
C LEU A 173 13.75 -8.32 -1.13
N ASP A 174 14.57 -7.47 -1.72
CA ASP A 174 14.62 -6.04 -1.42
C ASP A 174 13.29 -5.33 -1.69
N ALA A 175 12.66 -5.63 -2.83
CA ALA A 175 11.41 -5.02 -3.23
C ALA A 175 10.22 -5.43 -2.35
N VAL A 176 10.16 -6.70 -1.93
CA VAL A 176 9.00 -7.26 -1.23
C VAL A 176 9.18 -7.28 0.28
N TRP A 177 10.41 -7.50 0.80
CA TRP A 177 10.70 -7.57 2.24
C TRP A 177 11.43 -6.33 2.76
N GLY A 178 12.03 -5.52 1.85
CA GLY A 178 12.78 -4.32 2.19
C GLY A 178 14.26 -4.59 2.49
N TYR A 179 15.09 -3.57 2.32
CA TYR A 179 16.55 -3.63 2.50
C TYR A 179 17.01 -3.97 3.92
N THR A 180 16.13 -3.87 4.91
CA THR A 180 16.43 -4.18 6.32
C THR A 180 16.07 -5.62 6.71
N PHE A 181 15.68 -6.44 5.74
CA PHE A 181 15.34 -7.84 6.02
C PHE A 181 16.60 -8.68 6.19
N TYR A 182 16.85 -9.18 7.39
CA TYR A 182 18.01 -10.00 7.74
C TYR A 182 17.82 -11.52 7.49
N GLY A 183 16.79 -11.92 6.76
CA GLY A 183 16.52 -13.32 6.42
C GLY A 183 17.24 -13.79 5.16
N SER A 184 17.23 -15.12 4.94
CA SER A 184 17.75 -15.74 3.73
C SER A 184 16.82 -15.50 2.53
N ASP A 185 17.38 -15.42 1.32
CA ASP A 185 16.67 -15.38 0.04
C ASP A 185 15.76 -16.61 -0.21
N ARG A 186 15.91 -17.68 0.57
CA ARG A 186 15.01 -18.84 0.58
C ARG A 186 13.55 -18.47 0.86
N VAL A 187 13.31 -17.35 1.56
CA VAL A 187 11.94 -16.86 1.79
C VAL A 187 11.23 -16.51 0.48
N VAL A 188 11.97 -16.05 -0.53
CA VAL A 188 11.47 -15.80 -1.88
C VAL A 188 11.00 -17.09 -2.53
N ASP A 189 11.86 -18.14 -2.51
CA ASP A 189 11.57 -19.45 -3.10
C ASP A 189 10.32 -20.09 -2.45
N ASP A 190 10.22 -20.01 -1.12
CA ASP A 190 9.06 -20.51 -0.38
C ASP A 190 7.77 -19.74 -0.71
N THR A 191 7.87 -18.42 -0.88
CA THR A 191 6.71 -17.60 -1.21
C THR A 191 6.27 -17.81 -2.66
N ILE A 192 7.21 -17.95 -3.61
CA ILE A 192 6.92 -18.37 -4.99
C ILE A 192 6.21 -19.73 -5.02
N ARG A 193 6.68 -20.69 -4.25
CA ARG A 193 6.06 -22.03 -4.16
C ARG A 193 4.62 -21.96 -3.67
N ARG A 194 4.36 -21.16 -2.63
CA ARG A 194 3.00 -20.93 -2.10
C ARG A 194 2.12 -20.20 -3.10
N LEU A 195 2.65 -19.17 -3.77
CA LEU A 195 1.92 -18.39 -4.77
C LEU A 195 1.49 -19.28 -5.95
N ARG A 196 2.40 -20.09 -6.49
CA ARG A 196 2.08 -21.07 -7.55
C ARG A 196 0.98 -22.06 -7.15
N LYS A 197 0.96 -22.46 -5.87
CA LYS A 197 -0.08 -23.37 -5.35
C LYS A 197 -1.44 -22.70 -5.26
N LYS A 198 -1.48 -21.42 -4.88
CA LYS A 198 -2.72 -20.65 -4.73
C LYS A 198 -3.26 -20.09 -6.04
N LEU A 199 -2.36 -19.82 -6.98
CA LEU A 199 -2.67 -19.23 -8.28
C LEU A 199 -2.11 -20.11 -9.41
N PRO A 200 -2.66 -21.31 -9.63
CA PRO A 200 -2.15 -22.25 -10.64
C PRO A 200 -2.31 -21.74 -12.09
N GLY A 201 -3.21 -20.76 -12.33
CA GLY A 201 -3.45 -20.15 -13.64
C GLY A 201 -2.39 -19.13 -14.08
N ILE A 202 -1.38 -18.81 -13.26
CA ILE A 202 -0.26 -17.97 -13.67
C ILE A 202 1.01 -18.79 -13.87
N GLU A 203 1.81 -18.40 -14.86
CA GLU A 203 3.08 -19.05 -15.14
C GLU A 203 4.25 -18.23 -14.60
N ILE A 204 4.81 -18.67 -13.48
CA ILE A 204 6.05 -18.14 -12.93
C ILE A 204 7.17 -19.11 -13.26
N SER A 205 8.02 -18.77 -14.23
CA SER A 205 9.17 -19.59 -14.62
C SER A 205 10.34 -19.42 -13.65
N THR A 206 11.06 -20.51 -13.38
CA THR A 206 12.31 -20.48 -12.61
C THR A 206 13.48 -20.53 -13.56
N LEU A 207 14.33 -19.51 -13.53
CA LEU A 207 15.60 -19.48 -14.24
C LEU A 207 16.72 -19.83 -13.25
N TYR A 208 17.22 -21.05 -13.35
CA TYR A 208 18.23 -21.58 -12.44
C TYR A 208 19.46 -20.68 -12.40
N GLY A 209 19.93 -20.37 -11.19
CA GLY A 209 21.06 -19.46 -10.95
C GLY A 209 20.75 -17.95 -11.14
N LEU A 210 19.60 -17.58 -11.71
CA LEU A 210 19.22 -16.20 -11.97
C LEU A 210 18.05 -15.74 -11.07
N GLY A 211 16.88 -16.37 -11.17
CA GLY A 211 15.71 -15.93 -10.42
C GLY A 211 14.40 -16.41 -11.01
N TYR A 212 13.41 -15.51 -11.06
CA TYR A 212 12.05 -15.81 -11.46
C TYR A 212 11.53 -14.82 -12.52
N CYS A 213 10.60 -15.29 -13.36
CA CYS A 213 9.95 -14.47 -14.37
C CYS A 213 8.47 -14.86 -14.47
N LEU A 214 7.57 -13.89 -14.45
CA LEU A 214 6.16 -14.10 -14.80
C LEU A 214 6.04 -14.03 -16.32
N THR A 215 5.87 -15.19 -16.98
CA THR A 215 5.95 -15.30 -18.44
C THR A 215 4.62 -15.19 -19.16
N GLY A 216 3.52 -15.63 -18.56
CA GLY A 216 2.24 -15.62 -19.27
C GLY A 216 1.08 -16.23 -18.51
N GLU A 217 0.03 -16.58 -19.26
CA GLU A 217 -1.12 -17.32 -18.80
C GLU A 217 -0.91 -18.80 -19.15
N ARG A 218 -1.14 -19.69 -18.21
CA ARG A 218 -1.40 -21.08 -18.58
C ARG A 218 -2.80 -21.12 -19.17
N HIS A 219 -2.91 -21.48 -20.44
CA HIS A 219 -4.16 -21.77 -21.09
C HIS A 219 -4.74 -23.10 -20.55
N GLU A 220 -5.24 -23.08 -19.34
CA GLU A 220 -6.13 -24.11 -18.80
C GLU A 220 -7.31 -23.39 -18.15
N SER A 221 -8.51 -23.72 -18.57
CA SER A 221 -9.77 -23.29 -17.94
C SER A 221 -9.84 -23.85 -16.52
N LEU A 222 -9.37 -23.08 -15.54
CA LEU A 222 -9.23 -23.49 -14.15
C LEU A 222 -10.24 -22.82 -13.20
N CYS A 223 -11.26 -22.17 -13.74
CA CYS A 223 -12.36 -21.59 -12.97
C CYS A 223 -13.71 -22.20 -13.43
N ASP A 224 -13.88 -23.51 -13.27
CA ASP A 224 -15.19 -24.20 -13.28
C ASP A 224 -15.58 -24.58 -11.86
#